data_8315ff31bf453f724bf40c4f51ed06fc
#
_entry.id   8315ff31bf453f724bf40c4f51ed06fc
#
_cell.length_a   1.000
_cell.length_b   1.000
_cell.length_c   1.000
_cell.angle_alpha   90.00
_cell.angle_beta   90.00
_cell.angle_gamma   90.00
#
_symmetry.space_group_name_H-M   'P 1'
#
loop_
_entity.id
_entity.type
_entity.pdbx_description
1 polymer ?
#
loop_
_entity_poly.entity_id
_entity_poly.type
_entity_poly.pdbx_seq_one_letter_code
_entity_poly.pdbx_strand_id
1 'polypeptide(L)'
;VGFPSAQVREAQERVRTAFKNNRLSLPPKRVTVNFAPADMKKEGAGFDLPVAAAVLAAAGILKPELLSRVLVVGEISLNGEIHGVSGILPRVIRARELGLRFCIIPEENIREGKLVRDMQVFGVKTLGDMIRCLKEPEAYLYTEEKEMDIQDDPTENRIDFADVCGQEGARRAAEI
;
A
#
# COMPACT_ATOMS: atom_id res chain seq x y z
N VAL A 1 5.42 -5.96 -19.07
CA VAL A 1 5.05 -5.15 -20.24
C VAL A 1 4.44 -3.85 -19.75
N GLY A 2 4.48 -2.73 -20.50
CA GLY A 2 3.87 -1.46 -20.10
C GLY A 2 4.85 -0.46 -19.44
N PHE A 3 5.98 -0.25 -20.02
CA PHE A 3 6.99 0.78 -19.67
C PHE A 3 7.38 0.85 -18.16
N PRO A 4 7.77 -0.28 -17.52
CA PRO A 4 8.22 -0.27 -16.13
C PRO A 4 9.64 0.26 -15.99
N SER A 5 9.92 1.01 -14.90
CA SER A 5 11.28 1.37 -14.50
C SER A 5 12.11 0.13 -14.11
N ALA A 6 13.41 0.29 -13.87
CA ALA A 6 14.25 -0.79 -13.36
C ALA A 6 13.70 -1.33 -12.04
N GLN A 7 13.33 -0.47 -11.11
CA GLN A 7 12.76 -0.83 -9.80
C GLN A 7 11.50 -1.70 -9.93
N VAL A 8 10.60 -1.34 -10.86
CA VAL A 8 9.37 -2.11 -11.11
C VAL A 8 9.67 -3.46 -11.80
N ARG A 9 10.75 -3.57 -12.57
CA ARG A 9 11.20 -4.86 -13.11
C ARG A 9 11.77 -5.77 -12.03
N GLU A 10 12.50 -5.22 -11.07
CA GLU A 10 13.03 -5.95 -9.91
C GLU A 10 11.92 -6.45 -8.98
N ALA A 11 10.75 -5.81 -8.97
CA ALA A 11 9.58 -6.26 -8.22
C ALA A 11 9.24 -7.74 -8.49
N GLN A 12 9.45 -8.22 -9.72
CA GLN A 12 9.20 -9.63 -10.06
C GLN A 12 10.06 -10.59 -9.23
N GLU A 13 11.34 -10.28 -9.06
CA GLU A 13 12.26 -11.13 -8.29
C GLU A 13 11.97 -11.02 -6.78
N ARG A 14 11.65 -9.82 -6.27
CA ARG A 14 11.26 -9.65 -4.87
C ARG A 14 10.00 -10.43 -4.54
N VAL A 15 8.93 -10.28 -5.33
CA VAL A 15 7.67 -10.98 -5.15
C VAL A 15 7.86 -12.50 -5.23
N ARG A 16 8.62 -12.99 -6.21
CA ARG A 16 8.89 -14.42 -6.36
C ARG A 16 9.62 -14.99 -5.15
N THR A 17 10.63 -14.29 -4.66
CA THR A 17 11.42 -14.69 -3.49
C THR A 17 10.57 -14.64 -2.24
N ALA A 18 9.78 -13.58 -2.04
CA ALA A 18 8.86 -13.46 -0.92
C ALA A 18 7.84 -14.59 -0.89
N PHE A 19 7.27 -14.99 -2.03
CA PHE A 19 6.36 -16.13 -2.11
C PHE A 19 7.03 -17.43 -1.69
N LYS A 20 8.25 -17.71 -2.19
CA LYS A 20 9.02 -18.88 -1.82
C LYS A 20 9.28 -18.94 -0.31
N ASN A 21 9.69 -17.82 0.28
CA ASN A 21 10.01 -17.73 1.70
C ASN A 21 8.76 -17.86 2.59
N ASN A 22 7.59 -17.45 2.09
CA ASN A 22 6.31 -17.59 2.78
C ASN A 22 5.56 -18.88 2.42
N ARG A 23 6.22 -19.87 1.79
CA ARG A 23 5.63 -21.16 1.41
C ARG A 23 4.39 -21.06 0.52
N LEU A 24 4.26 -19.94 -0.22
CA LEU A 24 3.22 -19.74 -1.22
C LEU A 24 3.65 -20.42 -2.52
N SER A 25 3.16 -21.64 -2.75
CA SER A 25 3.49 -22.40 -3.94
C SER A 25 2.72 -21.86 -5.15
N LEU A 26 3.43 -21.29 -6.09
CA LEU A 26 2.86 -20.91 -7.39
C LEU A 26 2.95 -22.12 -8.34
N PRO A 27 1.94 -22.31 -9.20
CA PRO A 27 2.01 -23.31 -10.25
C PRO A 27 3.19 -23.00 -11.18
N PRO A 28 3.87 -24.02 -11.74
CA PRO A 28 5.03 -23.85 -12.61
C PRO A 28 4.59 -23.36 -14.00
N LYS A 29 4.06 -22.13 -14.06
CA LYS A 29 3.57 -21.48 -15.27
C LYS A 29 4.34 -20.19 -15.52
N ARG A 30 4.48 -19.82 -16.79
CA ARG A 30 5.01 -18.52 -17.15
C ARG A 30 4.02 -17.43 -16.75
N VAL A 31 4.49 -16.48 -15.95
CA VAL A 31 3.69 -15.31 -15.52
C VAL A 31 4.12 -14.10 -16.33
N THR A 32 3.18 -13.40 -16.92
CA THR A 32 3.39 -12.12 -17.59
C THR A 32 2.59 -11.05 -16.88
N VAL A 33 3.25 -10.00 -16.40
CA VAL A 33 2.61 -8.84 -15.79
C VAL A 33 2.53 -7.72 -16.81
N ASN A 34 1.33 -7.17 -17.02
CA ASN A 34 1.10 -6.01 -17.87
C ASN A 34 0.67 -4.82 -17.02
N PHE A 35 1.37 -3.70 -17.17
CA PHE A 35 1.06 -2.43 -16.50
C PHE A 35 0.38 -1.48 -17.49
N ALA A 36 -0.90 -1.24 -17.31
CA ALA A 36 -1.66 -0.29 -18.08
C ALA A 36 -1.74 1.08 -17.35
N PRO A 37 -1.87 2.19 -18.08
CA PRO A 37 -1.67 2.35 -19.52
C PRO A 37 -0.18 2.28 -19.90
N ALA A 38 0.15 1.90 -21.16
CA ALA A 38 1.53 1.64 -21.57
C ALA A 38 2.39 2.91 -21.77
N ASP A 39 1.75 4.04 -21.98
CA ASP A 39 2.36 5.35 -22.19
C ASP A 39 2.84 6.03 -20.90
N MET A 40 2.37 5.60 -19.75
CA MET A 40 2.79 6.13 -18.46
C MET A 40 3.94 5.31 -17.87
N LYS A 41 5.03 5.99 -17.51
CA LYS A 41 6.16 5.39 -16.79
C LYS A 41 5.72 4.99 -15.37
N LYS A 42 6.04 3.76 -14.97
CA LYS A 42 5.79 3.25 -13.62
C LYS A 42 7.09 3.30 -12.83
N GLU A 43 7.08 4.03 -11.73
CA GLU A 43 8.23 4.24 -10.86
C GLU A 43 7.90 3.93 -9.40
N GLY A 44 8.95 3.60 -8.64
CA GLY A 44 8.88 3.32 -7.22
C GLY A 44 8.51 1.87 -6.88
N ALA A 45 8.77 1.51 -5.62
CA ALA A 45 8.58 0.15 -5.09
C ALA A 45 7.13 -0.18 -4.72
N GLY A 46 6.24 0.79 -4.70
CA GLY A 46 4.83 0.60 -4.33
C GLY A 46 4.03 -0.35 -5.23
N PHE A 47 4.63 -0.83 -6.33
CA PHE A 47 4.02 -1.80 -7.25
C PHE A 47 4.21 -3.26 -6.81
N ASP A 48 5.06 -3.56 -5.84
CA ASP A 48 5.34 -4.93 -5.43
C ASP A 48 4.09 -5.63 -4.89
N LEU A 49 3.39 -4.98 -3.97
CA LEU A 49 2.20 -5.55 -3.33
C LEU A 49 1.05 -5.78 -4.33
N PRO A 50 0.68 -4.82 -5.21
CA PRO A 50 -0.34 -5.08 -6.24
C PRO A 50 0.07 -6.16 -7.25
N VAL A 51 1.36 -6.27 -7.59
CA VAL A 51 1.86 -7.38 -8.43
C VAL A 51 1.68 -8.72 -7.72
N ALA A 52 2.02 -8.79 -6.42
CA ALA A 52 1.82 -10.00 -5.62
C ALA A 52 0.34 -10.40 -5.57
N ALA A 53 -0.56 -9.45 -5.29
CA ALA A 53 -2.00 -9.70 -5.27
C ALA A 53 -2.52 -10.22 -6.62
N ALA A 54 -2.11 -9.60 -7.74
CA ALA A 54 -2.49 -10.02 -9.08
C ALA A 54 -1.97 -11.42 -9.44
N VAL A 55 -0.73 -11.75 -9.06
CA VAL A 55 -0.14 -13.08 -9.29
C VAL A 55 -0.87 -14.15 -8.46
N LEU A 56 -1.22 -13.86 -7.21
CA LEU A 56 -1.99 -14.77 -6.36
C LEU A 56 -3.40 -15.02 -6.92
N ALA A 57 -4.03 -14.00 -7.49
CA ALA A 57 -5.32 -14.15 -8.16
C ALA A 57 -5.20 -15.00 -9.45
N ALA A 58 -4.19 -14.75 -10.28
CA ALA A 58 -3.91 -15.54 -11.48
C ALA A 58 -3.55 -16.99 -11.18
N ALA A 59 -2.97 -17.27 -10.01
CA ALA A 59 -2.68 -18.60 -9.51
C ALA A 59 -3.89 -19.32 -8.87
N GLY A 60 -5.04 -18.64 -8.73
CA GLY A 60 -6.24 -19.18 -8.11
C GLY A 60 -6.23 -19.21 -6.58
N ILE A 61 -5.25 -18.57 -5.94
CA ILE A 61 -5.15 -18.46 -4.47
C ILE A 61 -6.09 -17.39 -3.93
N LEU A 62 -6.29 -16.32 -4.69
CA LEU A 62 -7.28 -15.27 -4.44
C LEU A 62 -8.32 -15.28 -5.56
N LYS A 63 -9.55 -14.92 -5.23
CA LYS A 63 -10.60 -14.68 -6.23
C LYS A 63 -10.36 -13.32 -6.89
N PRO A 64 -10.35 -13.22 -8.24
CA PRO A 64 -10.13 -11.95 -8.94
C PRO A 64 -11.10 -10.83 -8.53
N GLU A 65 -12.33 -11.19 -8.17
CA GLU A 65 -13.38 -10.26 -7.76
C GLU A 65 -13.00 -9.46 -6.51
N LEU A 66 -12.17 -10.03 -5.63
CA LEU A 66 -11.68 -9.36 -4.42
C LEU A 66 -10.78 -8.15 -4.75
N LEU A 67 -10.18 -8.14 -5.94
CA LEU A 67 -9.29 -7.06 -6.39
C LEU A 67 -10.00 -5.96 -7.18
N SER A 68 -11.28 -6.12 -7.51
CA SER A 68 -11.98 -5.24 -8.45
C SER A 68 -12.26 -3.83 -7.90
N ARG A 69 -12.31 -3.66 -6.59
CA ARG A 69 -12.66 -2.38 -5.93
C ARG A 69 -11.73 -2.01 -4.80
N VAL A 70 -10.49 -2.44 -4.88
CA VAL A 70 -9.48 -2.20 -3.85
C VAL A 70 -8.27 -1.49 -4.44
N LEU A 71 -7.76 -0.48 -3.74
CA LEU A 71 -6.42 0.04 -3.97
C LEU A 71 -5.45 -0.83 -3.16
N VAL A 72 -4.42 -1.36 -3.81
CA VAL A 72 -3.33 -2.08 -3.15
C VAL A 72 -2.03 -1.37 -3.47
N VAL A 73 -1.28 -0.98 -2.46
CA VAL A 73 0.03 -0.30 -2.60
C VAL A 73 0.95 -0.77 -1.50
N GLY A 74 2.21 -1.03 -1.82
CA GLY A 74 3.24 -1.36 -0.83
C GLY A 74 4.49 -1.95 -1.46
N GLU A 75 5.60 -1.81 -0.78
CA GLU A 75 6.87 -2.48 -1.10
C GLU A 75 6.94 -3.81 -0.35
N ILE A 76 7.48 -4.84 -1.01
CA ILE A 76 7.67 -6.17 -0.39
C ILE A 76 9.15 -6.45 -0.26
N SER A 77 9.60 -6.82 0.94
CA SER A 77 10.93 -7.36 1.18
C SER A 77 11.02 -8.85 0.84
N LEU A 78 12.22 -9.39 0.74
CA LEU A 78 12.46 -10.79 0.38
C LEU A 78 11.87 -11.81 1.36
N ASN A 79 11.67 -11.42 2.62
CA ASN A 79 11.02 -12.24 3.65
C ASN A 79 9.49 -12.13 3.64
N GLY A 80 8.92 -11.22 2.84
CA GLY A 80 7.47 -11.03 2.71
C GLY A 80 6.89 -9.99 3.67
N GLU A 81 7.72 -9.22 4.36
CA GLU A 81 7.32 -8.03 5.09
C GLU A 81 6.95 -6.90 4.12
N ILE A 82 6.01 -6.06 4.53
CA ILE A 82 5.51 -4.95 3.73
C ILE A 82 6.00 -3.66 4.37
N HIS A 83 6.67 -2.84 3.57
CA HIS A 83 7.26 -1.58 3.98
C HIS A 83 6.51 -0.38 3.44
N GLY A 84 6.61 0.73 4.18
CA GLY A 84 6.03 2.01 3.84
C GLY A 84 6.54 2.57 2.52
N VAL A 85 5.66 3.28 1.83
CA VAL A 85 5.97 3.95 0.57
C VAL A 85 5.52 5.40 0.62
N SER A 86 6.20 6.27 -0.09
CA SER A 86 5.84 7.68 -0.18
C SER A 86 4.60 7.91 -1.05
N GLY A 87 3.85 8.98 -0.77
CA GLY A 87 2.74 9.44 -1.57
C GLY A 87 1.48 8.57 -1.48
N ILE A 88 1.17 8.07 -0.32
CA ILE A 88 -0.06 7.30 -0.08
C ILE A 88 -1.28 8.20 -0.11
N LEU A 89 -1.26 9.36 0.54
CA LEU A 89 -2.41 10.25 0.62
C LEU A 89 -3.01 10.60 -0.76
N PRO A 90 -2.25 11.10 -1.75
CA PRO A 90 -2.80 11.39 -3.07
C PRO A 90 -3.35 10.15 -3.79
N ARG A 91 -2.78 8.98 -3.55
CA ARG A 91 -3.28 7.71 -4.13
C ARG A 91 -4.61 7.30 -3.52
N VAL A 92 -4.77 7.44 -2.20
CA VAL A 92 -6.03 7.13 -1.50
C VAL A 92 -7.12 8.13 -1.90
N ILE A 93 -6.80 9.43 -2.01
CA ILE A 93 -7.73 10.45 -2.52
C ILE A 93 -8.21 10.05 -3.93
N ARG A 94 -7.26 9.72 -4.81
CA ARG A 94 -7.60 9.31 -6.18
C ARG A 94 -8.42 8.03 -6.24
N ALA A 95 -8.13 7.06 -5.38
CA ALA A 95 -8.90 5.82 -5.26
C ALA A 95 -10.36 6.11 -4.89
N ARG A 96 -10.60 6.99 -3.92
CA ARG A 96 -11.94 7.43 -3.53
C ARG A 96 -12.68 8.10 -4.69
N GLU A 97 -12.03 9.01 -5.42
CA GLU A 97 -12.62 9.67 -6.60
C GLU A 97 -13.03 8.66 -7.69
N LEU A 98 -12.29 7.58 -7.84
CA LEU A 98 -12.59 6.47 -8.76
C LEU A 98 -13.68 5.52 -8.23
N GLY A 99 -14.26 5.79 -7.07
CA GLY A 99 -15.29 4.97 -6.45
C GLY A 99 -14.80 3.68 -5.81
N LEU A 100 -13.49 3.56 -5.56
CA LEU A 100 -12.96 2.47 -4.75
C LEU A 100 -13.36 2.68 -3.28
N ARG A 101 -13.63 1.59 -2.58
CA ARG A 101 -14.09 1.64 -1.17
C ARG A 101 -13.03 1.20 -0.19
N PHE A 102 -12.05 0.44 -0.65
CA PHE A 102 -11.04 -0.20 0.19
C PHE A 102 -9.65 0.18 -0.26
N CYS A 103 -8.77 0.39 0.71
CA CYS A 103 -7.33 0.54 0.51
C CYS A 103 -6.58 -0.46 1.37
N ILE A 104 -5.66 -1.21 0.77
CA ILE A 104 -4.68 -2.03 1.47
C ILE A 104 -3.32 -1.37 1.27
N ILE A 105 -2.75 -0.86 2.34
CA ILE A 105 -1.51 -0.11 2.35
C ILE A 105 -0.59 -0.63 3.46
N PRO A 106 0.70 -0.30 3.46
CA PRO A 106 1.58 -0.63 4.57
C PRO A 106 1.08 -0.03 5.89
N GLU A 107 1.25 -0.75 6.99
CA GLU A 107 0.86 -0.25 8.31
C GLU A 107 1.55 1.06 8.67
N GLU A 108 2.81 1.23 8.28
CA GLU A 108 3.57 2.48 8.46
C GLU A 108 2.86 3.71 7.85
N ASN A 109 2.05 3.50 6.82
CA ASN A 109 1.29 4.55 6.13
C ASN A 109 -0.16 4.70 6.60
N ILE A 110 -0.61 3.94 7.59
CA ILE A 110 -2.04 3.89 7.96
C ILE A 110 -2.56 5.25 8.43
N ARG A 111 -1.73 6.02 9.17
CA ARG A 111 -2.08 7.37 9.62
C ARG A 111 -2.36 8.30 8.45
N GLU A 112 -1.51 8.26 7.42
CA GLU A 112 -1.66 9.03 6.19
C GLU A 112 -2.93 8.62 5.42
N GLY A 113 -3.16 7.32 5.26
CA GLY A 113 -4.33 6.79 4.55
C GLY A 113 -5.66 7.13 5.23
N LYS A 114 -5.71 7.08 6.57
CA LYS A 114 -6.92 7.38 7.37
C LYS A 114 -7.33 8.85 7.38
N LEU A 115 -6.50 9.75 6.86
CA LEU A 115 -6.91 11.16 6.64
C LEU A 115 -8.03 11.29 5.59
N VAL A 116 -8.17 10.33 4.71
CA VAL A 116 -9.20 10.34 3.67
C VAL A 116 -10.50 9.74 4.23
N ARG A 117 -11.48 10.59 4.47
CA ARG A 117 -12.81 10.15 4.94
C ARG A 117 -13.52 9.31 3.87
N ASP A 118 -14.44 8.45 4.30
CA ASP A 118 -15.26 7.57 3.44
C ASP A 118 -14.45 6.49 2.68
N MET A 119 -13.24 6.18 3.16
CA MET A 119 -12.41 5.07 2.71
C MET A 119 -12.14 4.12 3.87
N GLN A 120 -12.32 2.83 3.64
CA GLN A 120 -11.86 1.81 4.55
C GLN A 120 -10.39 1.52 4.25
N VAL A 121 -9.53 1.83 5.20
CA VAL A 121 -8.07 1.72 5.05
C VAL A 121 -7.56 0.62 5.96
N PHE A 122 -6.90 -0.36 5.36
CA PHE A 122 -6.31 -1.50 6.06
C PHE A 122 -4.80 -1.40 6.01
N GLY A 123 -4.17 -1.40 7.18
CA GLY A 123 -2.72 -1.47 7.33
C GLY A 123 -2.25 -2.92 7.36
N VAL A 124 -1.27 -3.28 6.54
CA VAL A 124 -0.74 -4.64 6.47
C VAL A 124 0.77 -4.65 6.71
N LYS A 125 1.25 -5.64 7.48
CA LYS A 125 2.67 -5.84 7.80
C LYS A 125 3.31 -6.94 6.94
N THR A 126 2.50 -7.89 6.50
CA THR A 126 2.99 -9.09 5.80
C THR A 126 2.09 -9.47 4.61
N LEU A 127 2.63 -10.29 3.71
CA LEU A 127 1.84 -10.91 2.64
C LEU A 127 0.66 -11.71 3.18
N GLY A 128 0.84 -12.37 4.33
CA GLY A 128 -0.23 -13.11 5.00
C GLY A 128 -1.37 -12.19 5.45
N ASP A 129 -1.05 -11.00 5.95
CA ASP A 129 -2.04 -9.99 6.35
C ASP A 129 -2.84 -9.51 5.15
N MET A 130 -2.16 -9.18 4.03
CA MET A 130 -2.84 -8.80 2.79
C MET A 130 -3.82 -9.90 2.32
N ILE A 131 -3.40 -11.15 2.33
CA ILE A 131 -4.26 -12.27 1.91
C ILE A 131 -5.47 -12.42 2.83
N ARG A 132 -5.29 -12.32 4.14
CA ARG A 132 -6.38 -12.37 5.12
C ARG A 132 -7.33 -11.20 4.94
N CYS A 133 -6.81 -9.99 4.84
CA CYS A 133 -7.59 -8.78 4.63
C CYS A 133 -8.44 -8.85 3.36
N LEU A 134 -7.89 -9.37 2.25
CA LEU A 134 -8.64 -9.56 1.00
C LEU A 134 -9.74 -10.63 1.11
N LYS A 135 -9.52 -11.69 1.89
CA LYS A 135 -10.49 -12.78 2.04
C LYS A 135 -11.59 -12.47 3.06
N GLU A 136 -11.24 -11.79 4.13
CA GLU A 136 -12.09 -11.55 5.30
C GLU A 136 -11.90 -10.11 5.84
N PRO A 137 -12.29 -9.08 5.06
CA PRO A 137 -12.03 -7.70 5.43
C PRO A 137 -12.69 -7.29 6.76
N GLU A 138 -13.89 -7.80 7.05
CA GLU A 138 -14.61 -7.49 8.30
C GLU A 138 -13.89 -8.04 9.53
N ALA A 139 -13.38 -9.26 9.44
CA ALA A 139 -12.61 -9.86 10.52
C ALA A 139 -11.27 -9.13 10.76
N TYR A 140 -10.67 -8.62 9.68
CA TYR A 140 -9.42 -7.85 9.75
C TYR A 140 -9.62 -6.50 10.43
N LEU A 141 -10.69 -5.76 10.10
CA LEU A 141 -11.08 -4.51 10.78
C LEU A 141 -11.23 -4.69 12.29
N TYR A 142 -11.90 -5.76 12.71
CA TYR A 142 -12.11 -6.04 14.13
C TYR A 142 -10.78 -6.27 14.90
N THR A 143 -9.79 -6.83 14.23
CA THR A 143 -8.47 -7.04 14.83
C THR A 143 -7.69 -5.73 14.94
N GLU A 144 -7.75 -4.86 13.92
CA GLU A 144 -7.10 -3.54 13.94
C GLU A 144 -7.67 -2.62 15.04
N GLU A 145 -8.99 -2.61 15.24
CA GLU A 145 -9.61 -1.77 16.25
C GLU A 145 -9.15 -2.11 17.67
N LYS A 146 -8.82 -3.38 17.92
CA LYS A 146 -8.27 -3.82 19.21
C LYS A 146 -6.81 -3.40 19.44
N GLU A 147 -6.04 -3.24 18.36
CA GLU A 147 -4.63 -2.83 18.44
C GLU A 147 -4.46 -1.30 18.46
N MET A 148 -5.48 -0.54 18.08
CA MET A 148 -5.42 0.93 17.98
C MET A 148 -5.75 1.69 19.27
N ASP A 149 -5.96 1.01 20.40
CA ASP A 149 -6.01 1.64 21.74
C ASP A 149 -4.60 2.11 22.21
N ILE A 150 -3.77 2.51 21.26
CA ILE A 150 -2.46 3.12 21.50
C ILE A 150 -2.71 4.62 21.74
N GLN A 151 -2.60 4.99 22.99
CA GLN A 151 -2.53 6.32 23.53
C GLN A 151 -1.84 7.30 22.57
N ASP A 152 -2.59 8.28 22.07
CA ASP A 152 -1.99 9.54 21.63
C ASP A 152 -1.23 10.10 22.85
N ASP A 153 0.10 10.02 22.79
CA ASP A 153 0.93 10.68 23.78
C ASP A 153 0.79 12.20 23.59
N PRO A 154 0.09 12.90 24.51
CA PRO A 154 -0.13 14.34 24.37
C PRO A 154 1.15 15.17 24.57
N THR A 155 2.29 14.51 24.75
CA THR A 155 3.58 15.17 25.08
C THR A 155 4.56 15.27 23.92
N GLU A 156 4.23 14.82 22.71
CA GLU A 156 5.04 15.16 21.53
C GLU A 156 5.02 16.68 21.34
N ASN A 157 6.18 17.31 21.52
CA ASN A 157 6.45 18.71 21.18
C ASN A 157 5.96 18.98 19.76
N ARG A 158 4.75 19.46 19.62
CA ARG A 158 4.22 19.93 18.34
C ARG A 158 4.99 21.18 17.97
N ILE A 159 5.98 21.03 17.09
CA ILE A 159 6.67 22.17 16.49
C ILE A 159 5.61 22.95 15.69
N ASP A 160 5.33 24.18 16.13
CA ASP A 160 4.42 25.10 15.46
C ASP A 160 5.21 26.00 14.50
N PHE A 161 4.59 26.50 13.44
CA PHE A 161 5.14 27.55 12.60
C PHE A 161 5.52 28.81 13.40
N ALA A 162 4.89 29.03 14.55
CA ALA A 162 5.24 30.06 15.50
C ALA A 162 6.66 29.92 16.08
N ASP A 163 7.17 28.68 16.17
CA ASP A 163 8.50 28.37 16.70
C ASP A 163 9.62 28.66 15.68
N VAL A 164 9.28 28.88 14.42
CA VAL A 164 10.24 29.21 13.35
C VAL A 164 10.62 30.68 13.45
N CYS A 165 11.80 30.97 14.00
CA CYS A 165 12.35 32.33 14.05
C CYS A 165 12.88 32.76 12.68
N GLY A 166 12.44 33.92 12.19
CA GLY A 166 12.79 34.44 10.87
C GLY A 166 12.04 33.73 9.74
N GLN A 167 12.58 33.79 8.52
CA GLN A 167 11.98 33.14 7.32
C GLN A 167 10.54 33.59 7.00
N GLU A 168 10.20 34.85 7.23
CA GLU A 168 8.84 35.39 7.06
C GLU A 168 8.23 35.12 5.68
N GLY A 169 9.05 35.20 4.62
CA GLY A 169 8.61 34.90 3.25
C GLY A 169 8.24 33.44 3.04
N ALA A 170 9.00 32.51 3.62
CA ALA A 170 8.73 31.07 3.52
C ALA A 170 7.51 30.67 4.37
N ARG A 171 7.35 31.25 5.57
CA ARG A 171 6.16 31.07 6.41
C ARG A 171 4.91 31.50 5.69
N ARG A 172 4.91 32.69 5.10
CA ARG A 172 3.76 33.23 4.36
C ARG A 172 3.44 32.39 3.11
N ALA A 173 4.44 31.85 2.42
CA ALA A 173 4.23 30.97 1.29
C ALA A 173 3.64 29.59 1.66
N ALA A 174 3.86 29.14 2.90
CA ALA A 174 3.30 27.88 3.41
C ALA A 174 1.86 28.04 3.96
N GLU A 175 1.41 29.28 4.26
CA GLU A 175 0.07 29.60 4.73
C GLU A 175 -0.95 29.78 3.58
N ILE A 176 -0.49 29.89 2.33
CA ILE A 176 -1.32 30.10 1.13
C ILE A 176 -1.62 28.76 0.46
#